data_77ab118652de1b662a10a17de1b89a82
#
_entry.id   77ab118652de1b662a10a17de1b89a82
#
_cell.length_a   1.000
_cell.length_b   1.000
_cell.length_c   1.000
_cell.angle_alpha   90.00
_cell.angle_beta   90.00
_cell.angle_gamma   90.00
#
_symmetry.space_group_name_H-M   'P 1'
#
loop_
_entity.id
_entity.type
_entity.pdbx_description
1 polymer ?
#
loop_
_entity_poly.entity_id
_entity_poly.type
_entity_poly.pdbx_seq_one_letter_code
_entity_poly.pdbx_strand_id
1 'polypeptide(L)'
;MTEQRLQGKIAIVTGGGSGIGQATAIRFAEHGAKVFMLDRTPENAEKTKQTIENAGGEAHVIECDISKPDNVQKAINQAAQQAGQLDIVFANAGINGTMAPIETMEPEDWDQTMGINMRGTFATVKYAIPHLKDRGGSIIITSSINGNRVFSGIGFSAYASSKAGQTAFTKMAALELARYKIRVNAVCPGAIDTNIDDNTYPSDDLKEVQIPVEFPEGHEHPLKGEPGTSKQVANLVLFLASDEASHVTGTRIYVDGAESLLRG
;
A
#
# COMPACT_ATOMS: atom_id res chain seq x y z
N MET A 1 26.93 -5.03 -9.67
CA MET A 1 26.49 -4.87 -8.27
C MET A 1 25.27 -3.96 -8.31
N THR A 2 24.16 -4.38 -7.72
CA THR A 2 22.96 -3.54 -7.61
C THR A 2 23.29 -2.36 -6.68
N GLU A 3 22.95 -1.15 -7.08
CA GLU A 3 23.15 0.04 -6.26
C GLU A 3 22.37 -0.08 -4.95
N GLN A 4 23.05 0.10 -3.81
CA GLN A 4 22.47 -0.10 -2.46
C GLN A 4 21.77 1.18 -1.98
N ARG A 5 20.63 1.53 -2.62
CA ARG A 5 19.89 2.79 -2.42
C ARG A 5 19.30 2.96 -1.02
N LEU A 6 19.14 1.87 -0.27
CA LEU A 6 18.58 1.85 1.09
C LEU A 6 19.55 1.25 2.11
N GLN A 7 20.86 1.28 1.83
CA GLN A 7 21.87 0.71 2.72
C GLN A 7 21.76 1.24 4.14
N GLY A 8 21.58 0.33 5.11
CA GLY A 8 21.47 0.66 6.53
C GLY A 8 20.14 1.31 6.95
N LYS A 9 19.17 1.43 6.06
CA LYS A 9 17.81 1.92 6.38
C LYS A 9 16.97 0.82 7.01
N ILE A 10 16.08 1.21 7.91
CA ILE A 10 15.10 0.34 8.54
C ILE A 10 13.72 0.66 7.95
N ALA A 11 13.07 -0.37 7.39
CA ALA A 11 11.78 -0.23 6.74
C ALA A 11 10.70 -1.09 7.41
N ILE A 12 9.51 -0.50 7.59
CA ILE A 12 8.29 -1.23 7.92
C ILE A 12 7.43 -1.34 6.67
N VAL A 13 6.92 -2.55 6.40
CA VAL A 13 5.97 -2.84 5.32
C VAL A 13 4.74 -3.51 5.89
N THR A 14 3.57 -2.89 5.79
CA THR A 14 2.30 -3.54 6.15
C THR A 14 1.76 -4.37 4.99
N GLY A 15 1.26 -5.59 5.26
CA GLY A 15 0.86 -6.53 4.22
C GLY A 15 2.05 -7.08 3.43
N GLY A 16 3.16 -7.39 4.13
CA GLY A 16 4.41 -7.85 3.51
C GLY A 16 4.41 -9.29 3.01
N GLY A 17 3.33 -10.04 3.29
CA GLY A 17 3.24 -11.46 2.94
C GLY A 17 2.76 -11.74 1.51
N SER A 18 2.23 -10.76 0.78
CA SER A 18 1.69 -10.98 -0.57
C SER A 18 1.74 -9.72 -1.46
N GLY A 19 1.55 -9.92 -2.76
CA GLY A 19 1.33 -8.87 -3.75
C GLY A 19 2.38 -7.74 -3.72
N ILE A 20 1.91 -6.51 -3.73
CA ILE A 20 2.76 -5.30 -3.76
C ILE A 20 3.63 -5.20 -2.50
N GLY A 21 3.08 -5.55 -1.33
CA GLY A 21 3.83 -5.52 -0.06
C GLY A 21 5.01 -6.49 -0.06
N GLN A 22 4.78 -7.74 -0.49
CA GLN A 22 5.82 -8.75 -0.66
C GLN A 22 6.91 -8.30 -1.64
N ALA A 23 6.52 -7.87 -2.83
CA ALA A 23 7.46 -7.39 -3.84
C ALA A 23 8.29 -6.20 -3.34
N THR A 24 7.66 -5.29 -2.57
CA THR A 24 8.36 -4.13 -1.98
C THR A 24 9.32 -4.56 -0.87
N ALA A 25 8.92 -5.47 0.02
CA ALA A 25 9.79 -5.98 1.08
C ALA A 25 11.06 -6.62 0.50
N ILE A 26 10.89 -7.48 -0.52
CA ILE A 26 12.02 -8.08 -1.25
C ILE A 26 12.89 -6.99 -1.89
N ARG A 27 12.26 -6.03 -2.58
CA ARG A 27 12.98 -4.96 -3.27
C ARG A 27 13.77 -4.06 -2.33
N PHE A 28 13.21 -3.74 -1.16
CA PHE A 28 13.91 -2.96 -0.14
C PHE A 28 15.13 -3.70 0.41
N ALA A 29 14.99 -5.00 0.70
CA ALA A 29 16.10 -5.83 1.15
C ALA A 29 17.20 -5.98 0.08
N GLU A 30 16.85 -6.15 -1.20
CA GLU A 30 17.78 -6.16 -2.33
C GLU A 30 18.64 -4.89 -2.40
N HIS A 31 18.11 -3.76 -1.88
CA HIS A 31 18.79 -2.47 -1.83
C HIS A 31 19.38 -2.12 -0.46
N GLY A 32 19.55 -3.11 0.43
CA GLY A 32 20.30 -3.00 1.68
C GLY A 32 19.49 -2.52 2.88
N ALA A 33 18.15 -2.48 2.80
CA ALA A 33 17.32 -2.21 3.95
C ALA A 33 17.14 -3.47 4.81
N LYS A 34 17.03 -3.28 6.12
CA LYS A 34 16.45 -4.25 7.05
C LYS A 34 14.94 -4.04 7.09
N VAL A 35 14.17 -5.09 6.81
CA VAL A 35 12.73 -4.99 6.60
C VAL A 35 11.94 -5.66 7.71
N PHE A 36 11.01 -4.93 8.31
CA PHE A 36 9.99 -5.46 9.23
C PHE A 36 8.65 -5.55 8.50
N MET A 37 8.17 -6.76 8.29
CA MET A 37 6.88 -7.02 7.67
C MET A 37 5.82 -7.20 8.74
N LEU A 38 4.81 -6.34 8.70
CA LEU A 38 3.63 -6.41 9.55
C LEU A 38 2.50 -7.06 8.76
N ASP A 39 2.08 -8.25 9.14
CA ASP A 39 1.05 -9.00 8.40
C ASP A 39 0.07 -9.67 9.37
N ARG A 40 -1.18 -9.77 8.95
CA ARG A 40 -2.21 -10.50 9.70
C ARG A 40 -2.01 -12.02 9.61
N THR A 41 -1.39 -12.48 8.53
CA THR A 41 -1.11 -13.89 8.24
C THR A 41 0.41 -14.11 8.23
N PRO A 42 1.01 -14.40 9.41
CA PRO A 42 2.47 -14.52 9.56
C PRO A 42 3.08 -15.54 8.60
N GLU A 43 2.38 -16.63 8.29
CA GLU A 43 2.86 -17.73 7.45
C GLU A 43 3.26 -17.26 6.03
N ASN A 44 2.52 -16.31 5.48
CA ASN A 44 2.85 -15.75 4.16
C ASN A 44 4.05 -14.80 4.25
N ALA A 45 4.13 -14.00 5.30
CA ALA A 45 5.25 -13.10 5.54
C ALA A 45 6.56 -13.87 5.85
N GLU A 46 6.47 -15.03 6.51
CA GLU A 46 7.63 -15.91 6.74
C GLU A 46 8.21 -16.47 5.43
N LYS A 47 7.36 -16.80 4.45
CA LYS A 47 7.84 -17.19 3.10
C LYS A 47 8.60 -16.05 2.42
N THR A 48 8.08 -14.82 2.56
CA THR A 48 8.75 -13.63 2.05
C THR A 48 10.09 -13.40 2.75
N LYS A 49 10.12 -13.52 4.07
CA LYS A 49 11.34 -13.44 4.88
C LYS A 49 12.38 -14.44 4.40
N GLN A 50 12.00 -15.71 4.23
CA GLN A 50 12.91 -16.74 3.75
C GLN A 50 13.50 -16.42 2.37
N THR A 51 12.68 -15.84 1.48
CA THR A 51 13.15 -15.38 0.17
C THR A 51 14.22 -14.29 0.32
N ILE A 52 13.99 -13.32 1.21
CA ILE A 52 14.92 -12.23 1.50
C ILE A 52 16.24 -12.77 2.10
N GLU A 53 16.14 -13.65 3.11
CA GLU A 53 17.30 -14.23 3.79
C GLU A 53 18.14 -15.12 2.87
N ASN A 54 17.50 -15.91 2.02
CA ASN A 54 18.19 -16.73 0.99
C ASN A 54 18.96 -15.88 -0.02
N ALA A 55 18.53 -14.63 -0.24
CA ALA A 55 19.23 -13.65 -1.08
C ALA A 55 20.29 -12.83 -0.30
N GLY A 56 20.50 -13.11 1.00
CA GLY A 56 21.48 -12.43 1.86
C GLY A 56 20.97 -11.12 2.47
N GLY A 57 19.67 -10.84 2.40
CA GLY A 57 19.04 -9.69 3.06
C GLY A 57 18.62 -10.01 4.49
N GLU A 58 18.08 -9.00 5.19
CA GLU A 58 17.58 -9.13 6.56
C GLU A 58 16.11 -8.74 6.66
N ALA A 59 15.27 -9.66 7.20
CA ALA A 59 13.84 -9.42 7.36
C ALA A 59 13.29 -10.02 8.64
N HIS A 60 12.25 -9.37 9.19
CA HIS A 60 11.53 -9.80 10.39
C HIS A 60 10.03 -9.79 10.12
N VAL A 61 9.32 -10.70 10.76
CA VAL A 61 7.86 -10.77 10.69
C VAL A 61 7.28 -10.42 12.06
N ILE A 62 6.26 -9.58 12.06
CA ILE A 62 5.47 -9.25 13.24
C ILE A 62 4.00 -9.41 12.88
N GLU A 63 3.29 -10.27 13.62
CA GLU A 63 1.84 -10.41 13.44
C GLU A 63 1.14 -9.08 13.78
N CYS A 64 0.30 -8.61 12.85
CA CYS A 64 -0.39 -7.34 13.01
C CYS A 64 -1.68 -7.28 12.18
N ASP A 65 -2.80 -7.19 12.87
CA ASP A 65 -4.08 -6.82 12.26
C ASP A 65 -4.21 -5.29 12.26
N ILE A 66 -4.06 -4.68 11.08
CA ILE A 66 -4.12 -3.21 10.94
C ILE A 66 -5.50 -2.61 11.22
N SER A 67 -6.56 -3.42 11.24
CA SER A 67 -7.90 -2.96 11.64
C SER A 67 -7.98 -2.60 13.13
N LYS A 68 -6.99 -3.04 13.93
CA LYS A 68 -6.89 -2.85 15.38
C LYS A 68 -5.76 -1.88 15.72
N PRO A 69 -6.04 -0.60 16.02
CA PRO A 69 -5.00 0.41 16.28
C PRO A 69 -3.98 0.03 17.35
N ASP A 70 -4.41 -0.68 18.39
CA ASP A 70 -3.51 -1.15 19.46
C ASP A 70 -2.51 -2.21 18.97
N ASN A 71 -2.91 -3.09 18.03
CA ASN A 71 -1.99 -4.02 17.39
C ASN A 71 -0.95 -3.27 16.56
N VAL A 72 -1.39 -2.27 15.79
CA VAL A 72 -0.50 -1.44 14.98
C VAL A 72 0.52 -0.72 15.86
N GLN A 73 0.07 -0.11 16.96
CA GLN A 73 0.97 0.57 17.90
C GLN A 73 2.03 -0.38 18.48
N LYS A 74 1.59 -1.54 18.95
CA LYS A 74 2.50 -2.55 19.52
C LYS A 74 3.51 -3.04 18.48
N ALA A 75 3.06 -3.38 17.27
CA ALA A 75 3.90 -3.90 16.20
C ALA A 75 4.96 -2.87 15.74
N ILE A 76 4.57 -1.61 15.55
CA ILE A 76 5.49 -0.54 15.15
C ILE A 76 6.52 -0.26 16.26
N ASN A 77 6.08 -0.18 17.53
CA ASN A 77 6.99 0.01 18.65
C ASN A 77 7.98 -1.15 18.77
N GLN A 78 7.52 -2.39 18.61
CA GLN A 78 8.37 -3.57 18.61
C GLN A 78 9.42 -3.51 17.51
N ALA A 79 9.03 -3.20 16.26
CA ALA A 79 9.94 -3.07 15.14
C ALA A 79 11.00 -1.99 15.40
N ALA A 80 10.57 -0.80 15.82
CA ALA A 80 11.46 0.32 16.10
C ALA A 80 12.44 0.04 17.27
N GLN A 81 11.98 -0.65 18.33
CA GLN A 81 12.83 -1.05 19.45
C GLN A 81 13.87 -2.10 19.04
N GLN A 82 13.46 -3.11 18.26
CA GLN A 82 14.38 -4.15 17.78
C GLN A 82 15.44 -3.60 16.81
N ALA A 83 15.07 -2.62 16.01
CA ALA A 83 15.96 -2.01 15.02
C ALA A 83 16.81 -0.86 15.59
N GLY A 84 16.40 -0.22 16.68
CA GLY A 84 17.00 0.98 17.23
C GLY A 84 16.69 2.27 16.48
N GLN A 85 16.05 2.19 15.30
CA GLN A 85 15.65 3.32 14.46
C GLN A 85 14.50 2.93 13.52
N LEU A 86 13.90 3.94 12.85
CA LEU A 86 12.98 3.75 11.74
C LEU A 86 13.26 4.83 10.69
N ASP A 87 13.27 4.48 9.42
CA ASP A 87 13.54 5.39 8.31
C ASP A 87 12.41 5.40 7.26
N ILE A 88 11.77 4.24 7.04
CA ILE A 88 10.80 4.06 5.96
C ILE A 88 9.56 3.33 6.49
N VAL A 89 8.38 3.81 6.07
CA VAL A 89 7.10 3.12 6.30
C VAL A 89 6.34 2.99 4.99
N PHE A 90 6.05 1.76 4.60
CA PHE A 90 5.15 1.49 3.51
C PHE A 90 3.80 0.99 4.06
N ALA A 91 2.84 1.91 4.15
CA ALA A 91 1.46 1.64 4.56
C ALA A 91 0.69 1.08 3.36
N ASN A 92 0.79 -0.24 3.16
CA ASN A 92 0.31 -0.93 1.97
C ASN A 92 -0.92 -1.81 2.23
N ALA A 93 -1.01 -2.45 3.40
CA ALA A 93 -2.09 -3.40 3.68
C ALA A 93 -3.47 -2.80 3.44
N GLY A 94 -4.35 -3.58 2.82
CA GLY A 94 -5.72 -3.19 2.49
C GLY A 94 -6.49 -4.32 1.82
N ILE A 95 -7.78 -4.11 1.64
CA ILE A 95 -8.73 -5.04 0.99
C ILE A 95 -9.57 -4.29 -0.04
N ASN A 96 -10.13 -5.01 -1.00
CA ASN A 96 -11.22 -4.50 -1.83
C ASN A 96 -12.55 -4.47 -1.02
N GLY A 97 -12.77 -5.46 -0.18
CA GLY A 97 -13.97 -5.60 0.64
C GLY A 97 -15.18 -6.07 -0.17
N THR A 98 -16.37 -5.82 0.37
CA THR A 98 -17.62 -6.15 -0.28
C THR A 98 -17.90 -5.21 -1.44
N MET A 99 -18.23 -5.78 -2.60
CA MET A 99 -18.73 -5.08 -3.79
C MET A 99 -20.24 -5.23 -3.85
N ALA A 100 -20.96 -4.16 -3.60
CA ALA A 100 -22.42 -4.16 -3.61
C ALA A 100 -22.97 -2.80 -4.08
N PRO A 101 -24.20 -2.75 -4.65
CA PRO A 101 -24.92 -1.51 -4.82
C PRO A 101 -25.01 -0.73 -3.52
N ILE A 102 -25.01 0.61 -3.58
CA ILE A 102 -25.05 1.45 -2.34
C ILE A 102 -26.32 1.16 -1.53
N GLU A 103 -27.43 0.86 -2.21
CA GLU A 103 -28.74 0.57 -1.59
C GLU A 103 -28.72 -0.69 -0.71
N THR A 104 -27.93 -1.69 -1.12
CA THR A 104 -27.89 -3.03 -0.47
C THR A 104 -26.59 -3.32 0.26
N MET A 105 -25.61 -2.38 0.23
CA MET A 105 -24.38 -2.52 0.98
C MET A 105 -24.65 -2.39 2.48
N GLU A 106 -24.33 -3.43 3.23
CA GLU A 106 -24.47 -3.39 4.68
C GLU A 106 -23.50 -2.39 5.33
N PRO A 107 -23.96 -1.60 6.31
CA PRO A 107 -23.07 -0.67 7.04
C PRO A 107 -21.82 -1.31 7.60
N GLU A 108 -21.90 -2.56 8.03
CA GLU A 108 -20.81 -3.34 8.59
C GLU A 108 -19.71 -3.63 7.56
N ASP A 109 -20.09 -3.90 6.32
CA ASP A 109 -19.17 -4.11 5.19
C ASP A 109 -18.44 -2.82 4.81
N TRP A 110 -19.19 -1.71 4.80
CA TRP A 110 -18.61 -0.37 4.64
C TRP A 110 -17.60 -0.10 5.74
N ASP A 111 -17.98 -0.28 7.00
CA ASP A 111 -17.14 -0.01 8.17
C ASP A 111 -15.90 -0.92 8.19
N GLN A 112 -16.02 -2.18 7.78
CA GLN A 112 -14.88 -3.09 7.65
C GLN A 112 -13.86 -2.55 6.65
N THR A 113 -14.30 -2.18 5.45
CA THR A 113 -13.42 -1.65 4.39
C THR A 113 -12.77 -0.34 4.82
N MET A 114 -13.52 0.59 5.37
CA MET A 114 -13.01 1.86 5.89
C MET A 114 -12.08 1.64 7.09
N GLY A 115 -12.44 0.70 7.96
CA GLY A 115 -11.65 0.34 9.14
C GLY A 115 -10.26 -0.19 8.78
N ILE A 116 -10.18 -1.09 7.82
CA ILE A 116 -8.91 -1.65 7.35
C ILE A 116 -8.15 -0.61 6.53
N ASN A 117 -8.73 -0.11 5.44
CA ASN A 117 -8.01 0.70 4.47
C ASN A 117 -7.68 2.10 5.02
N MET A 118 -8.65 2.79 5.62
CA MET A 118 -8.47 4.19 6.02
C MET A 118 -7.95 4.32 7.44
N ARG A 119 -8.64 3.73 8.44
CA ARG A 119 -8.21 3.78 9.84
C ARG A 119 -6.89 3.05 10.07
N GLY A 120 -6.68 1.90 9.40
CA GLY A 120 -5.43 1.14 9.48
C GLY A 120 -4.24 1.94 8.93
N THR A 121 -4.41 2.61 7.77
CA THR A 121 -3.39 3.53 7.24
C THR A 121 -3.12 4.69 8.21
N PHE A 122 -4.16 5.34 8.73
CA PHE A 122 -4.01 6.40 9.72
C PHE A 122 -3.23 5.91 10.95
N ALA A 123 -3.59 4.76 11.52
CA ALA A 123 -2.91 4.19 12.68
C ALA A 123 -1.44 3.89 12.38
N THR A 124 -1.14 3.31 11.21
CA THR A 124 0.23 3.03 10.76
C THR A 124 1.06 4.30 10.72
N VAL A 125 0.57 5.35 10.08
CA VAL A 125 1.27 6.64 10.01
C VAL A 125 1.39 7.27 11.39
N LYS A 126 0.30 7.34 12.16
CA LYS A 126 0.27 7.95 13.49
C LYS A 126 1.33 7.37 14.43
N TYR A 127 1.40 6.05 14.50
CA TYR A 127 2.31 5.38 15.44
C TYR A 127 3.76 5.31 14.94
N ALA A 128 4.00 5.52 13.64
CA ALA A 128 5.35 5.64 13.10
C ALA A 128 6.00 7.02 13.35
N ILE A 129 5.21 8.10 13.44
CA ILE A 129 5.71 9.48 13.60
C ILE A 129 6.71 9.63 14.76
N PRO A 130 6.46 9.13 15.99
CA PRO A 130 7.41 9.27 17.10
C PRO A 130 8.79 8.70 16.80
N HIS A 131 8.88 7.68 15.96
CA HIS A 131 10.12 6.98 15.61
C HIS A 131 10.84 7.61 14.40
N LEU A 132 10.16 8.46 13.64
CA LEU A 132 10.68 9.14 12.45
C LEU A 132 11.09 10.59 12.72
N LYS A 133 10.41 11.28 13.65
CA LYS A 133 10.46 12.75 13.78
C LYS A 133 11.84 13.33 14.08
N ASP A 134 12.73 12.59 14.73
CA ASP A 134 14.05 13.08 15.11
C ASP A 134 15.06 13.02 13.97
N ARG A 135 14.88 12.10 13.02
CA ARG A 135 15.80 11.85 11.89
C ARG A 135 15.22 12.18 10.53
N GLY A 136 13.91 12.36 10.45
CA GLY A 136 13.18 12.38 9.19
C GLY A 136 12.92 10.98 8.65
N GLY A 137 12.39 10.88 7.44
CA GLY A 137 12.12 9.59 6.81
C GLY A 137 11.15 9.68 5.65
N SER A 138 10.69 8.52 5.17
CA SER A 138 9.75 8.41 4.06
C SER A 138 8.58 7.52 4.42
N ILE A 139 7.36 8.04 4.24
CA ILE A 139 6.11 7.30 4.36
C ILE A 139 5.50 7.20 2.97
N ILE A 140 5.17 5.98 2.55
CA ILE A 140 4.49 5.74 1.28
C ILE A 140 3.17 5.03 1.58
N ILE A 141 2.09 5.45 0.93
CA ILE A 141 0.74 4.93 1.14
C ILE A 141 0.23 4.33 -0.17
N THR A 142 -0.27 3.09 -0.12
CA THR A 142 -0.92 2.46 -1.27
C THR A 142 -2.36 2.92 -1.39
N SER A 143 -2.62 3.87 -2.29
CA SER A 143 -3.94 4.26 -2.73
C SER A 143 -4.37 3.40 -3.94
N SER A 144 -5.04 3.96 -4.93
CA SER A 144 -5.49 3.29 -6.17
C SER A 144 -5.81 4.33 -7.24
N ILE A 145 -5.92 3.90 -8.50
CA ILE A 145 -6.62 4.69 -9.53
C ILE A 145 -8.10 4.85 -9.15
N ASN A 146 -8.73 3.82 -8.55
CA ASN A 146 -10.11 3.89 -8.05
C ASN A 146 -10.25 4.94 -6.94
N GLY A 147 -11.29 5.77 -7.05
CA GLY A 147 -11.53 6.90 -6.15
C GLY A 147 -10.63 8.12 -6.41
N ASN A 148 -9.69 8.04 -7.34
CA ASN A 148 -8.80 9.14 -7.71
C ASN A 148 -8.92 9.59 -9.17
N ARG A 149 -9.12 8.66 -10.08
CA ARG A 149 -9.32 8.88 -11.52
C ARG A 149 -10.42 8.02 -12.10
N VAL A 150 -10.54 6.77 -11.63
CA VAL A 150 -11.50 5.81 -12.14
C VAL A 150 -12.68 5.70 -11.20
N PHE A 151 -13.90 5.80 -11.74
CA PHE A 151 -15.16 5.68 -11.01
C PHE A 151 -16.12 4.69 -11.71
N SER A 152 -15.62 3.91 -12.68
CA SER A 152 -16.40 2.93 -13.44
C SER A 152 -16.57 1.57 -12.73
N GLY A 153 -15.91 1.35 -11.58
CA GLY A 153 -16.07 0.14 -10.77
C GLY A 153 -17.34 0.20 -9.93
N ILE A 154 -18.47 -0.19 -10.50
CA ILE A 154 -19.75 -0.24 -9.79
C ILE A 154 -19.63 -1.25 -8.64
N GLY A 155 -20.19 -0.90 -7.47
CA GLY A 155 -20.08 -1.70 -6.25
C GLY A 155 -18.84 -1.37 -5.37
N PHE A 156 -17.86 -0.64 -5.86
CA PHE A 156 -16.65 -0.27 -5.11
C PHE A 156 -16.80 1.02 -4.29
N SER A 157 -18.01 1.41 -3.88
CA SER A 157 -18.23 2.69 -3.17
C SER A 157 -17.37 2.82 -1.90
N ALA A 158 -17.32 1.80 -1.04
CA ALA A 158 -16.49 1.80 0.18
C ALA A 158 -14.98 1.82 -0.15
N TYR A 159 -14.56 0.95 -1.08
CA TYR A 159 -13.17 0.88 -1.51
C TYR A 159 -12.69 2.21 -2.11
N ALA A 160 -13.41 2.72 -3.14
CA ALA A 160 -13.05 3.96 -3.82
C ALA A 160 -13.00 5.15 -2.84
N SER A 161 -13.97 5.25 -1.91
CA SER A 161 -13.97 6.27 -0.86
C SER A 161 -12.75 6.16 0.04
N SER A 162 -12.38 4.94 0.46
CA SER A 162 -11.19 4.71 1.29
C SER A 162 -9.91 5.13 0.57
N LYS A 163 -9.78 4.82 -0.73
CA LYS A 163 -8.59 5.15 -1.54
C LYS A 163 -8.49 6.65 -1.86
N ALA A 164 -9.62 7.31 -2.12
CA ALA A 164 -9.67 8.77 -2.20
C ALA A 164 -9.27 9.44 -0.88
N GLY A 165 -9.78 8.93 0.25
CA GLY A 165 -9.44 9.38 1.58
C GLY A 165 -7.95 9.26 1.90
N GLN A 166 -7.32 8.13 1.53
CA GLN A 166 -5.86 7.94 1.68
C GLN A 166 -5.06 8.98 0.90
N THR A 167 -5.52 9.39 -0.29
CA THR A 167 -4.85 10.43 -1.09
C THR A 167 -4.99 11.82 -0.44
N ALA A 168 -6.17 12.15 0.09
CA ALA A 168 -6.37 13.39 0.84
C ALA A 168 -5.52 13.41 2.13
N PHE A 169 -5.52 12.31 2.88
CA PHE A 169 -4.71 12.12 4.07
C PHE A 169 -3.21 12.27 3.80
N THR A 170 -2.72 11.71 2.69
CA THR A 170 -1.32 11.85 2.24
C THR A 170 -0.89 13.32 2.16
N LYS A 171 -1.72 14.18 1.58
CA LYS A 171 -1.41 15.61 1.43
C LYS A 171 -1.36 16.33 2.77
N MET A 172 -2.32 16.05 3.64
CA MET A 172 -2.36 16.65 4.99
C MET A 172 -1.17 16.18 5.82
N ALA A 173 -0.89 14.88 5.83
CA ALA A 173 0.25 14.32 6.54
C ALA A 173 1.60 14.86 6.01
N ALA A 174 1.74 15.01 4.69
CA ALA A 174 2.95 15.58 4.08
C ALA A 174 3.21 17.02 4.57
N LEU A 175 2.17 17.85 4.61
CA LEU A 175 2.29 19.23 5.08
C LEU A 175 2.62 19.31 6.58
N GLU A 176 1.92 18.53 7.42
CA GLU A 176 2.15 18.52 8.87
C GLU A 176 3.54 17.98 9.25
N LEU A 177 4.02 16.94 8.53
CA LEU A 177 5.23 16.23 8.88
C LEU A 177 6.49 16.80 8.22
N ALA A 178 6.36 17.73 7.27
CA ALA A 178 7.48 18.38 6.61
C ALA A 178 8.46 19.05 7.60
N ARG A 179 7.95 19.63 8.69
CA ARG A 179 8.78 20.22 9.76
C ARG A 179 9.73 19.22 10.42
N TYR A 180 9.42 17.92 10.34
CA TYR A 180 10.26 16.83 10.85
C TYR A 180 11.10 16.19 9.76
N LYS A 181 11.14 16.75 8.55
CA LYS A 181 11.81 16.18 7.38
C LYS A 181 11.26 14.79 6.99
N ILE A 182 9.99 14.52 7.30
CA ILE A 182 9.30 13.31 6.89
C ILE A 182 8.55 13.60 5.60
N ARG A 183 8.83 12.83 4.55
CA ARG A 183 8.11 12.87 3.29
C ARG A 183 6.95 11.89 3.33
N VAL A 184 5.80 12.28 2.78
CA VAL A 184 4.63 11.40 2.68
C VAL A 184 4.09 11.45 1.25
N ASN A 185 4.03 10.31 0.57
CA ASN A 185 3.55 10.21 -0.80
C ASN A 185 2.59 9.04 -0.96
N ALA A 186 1.74 9.09 -1.97
CA ALA A 186 0.85 7.99 -2.34
C ALA A 186 1.24 7.38 -3.69
N VAL A 187 1.18 6.06 -3.79
CA VAL A 187 1.19 5.33 -5.05
C VAL A 187 -0.25 4.95 -5.39
N CYS A 188 -0.63 5.10 -6.66
CA CYS A 188 -1.97 4.79 -7.17
C CYS A 188 -1.85 3.73 -8.27
N PRO A 189 -1.82 2.43 -7.90
CA PRO A 189 -1.79 1.35 -8.88
C PRO A 189 -3.11 1.29 -9.69
N GLY A 190 -3.01 0.85 -10.95
CA GLY A 190 -4.11 0.34 -11.75
C GLY A 190 -4.33 -1.14 -11.51
N ALA A 191 -4.72 -1.87 -12.55
CA ALA A 191 -4.77 -3.34 -12.51
C ALA A 191 -3.36 -3.89 -12.36
N ILE A 192 -3.10 -4.54 -11.23
CA ILE A 192 -1.83 -5.17 -10.87
C ILE A 192 -2.10 -6.63 -10.54
N ASP A 193 -1.35 -7.52 -11.14
CA ASP A 193 -1.41 -8.95 -10.83
C ASP A 193 -0.98 -9.19 -9.37
N THR A 194 -1.98 -9.50 -8.53
CA THR A 194 -1.86 -9.70 -7.08
C THR A 194 -2.95 -10.64 -6.58
N ASN A 195 -2.87 -11.01 -5.31
CA ASN A 195 -3.89 -11.79 -4.60
C ASN A 195 -5.00 -10.92 -3.98
N ILE A 196 -5.22 -9.69 -4.43
CA ILE A 196 -6.22 -8.80 -3.80
C ILE A 196 -7.65 -9.32 -4.01
N ASP A 197 -7.87 -10.11 -5.05
CA ASP A 197 -9.17 -10.72 -5.34
C ASP A 197 -9.60 -11.72 -4.27
N ASP A 198 -8.67 -12.31 -3.52
CA ASP A 198 -8.96 -13.16 -2.35
C ASP A 198 -9.69 -12.39 -1.23
N ASN A 199 -9.67 -11.06 -1.27
CA ASN A 199 -10.34 -10.15 -0.33
C ASN A 199 -11.38 -9.27 -1.03
N THR A 200 -12.03 -9.80 -2.08
CA THR A 200 -13.09 -9.15 -2.86
C THR A 200 -14.34 -10.02 -2.80
N TYR A 201 -15.44 -9.47 -2.33
CA TYR A 201 -16.69 -10.20 -2.10
C TYR A 201 -17.83 -9.56 -2.87
N PRO A 202 -18.07 -9.96 -4.17
CA PRO A 202 -19.17 -9.44 -4.95
C PRO A 202 -20.52 -9.93 -4.44
N SER A 203 -21.50 -9.05 -4.29
CA SER A 203 -22.89 -9.41 -4.00
C SER A 203 -23.64 -9.86 -5.24
N ASP A 204 -24.68 -10.69 -5.10
CA ASP A 204 -25.44 -11.23 -6.23
C ASP A 204 -26.23 -10.17 -7.00
N ASP A 205 -26.70 -9.14 -6.31
CA ASP A 205 -27.48 -8.03 -6.85
C ASP A 205 -26.63 -6.99 -7.59
N LEU A 206 -25.30 -7.08 -7.52
CA LEU A 206 -24.39 -6.22 -8.28
C LEU A 206 -24.69 -6.26 -9.79
N LYS A 207 -25.14 -7.40 -10.30
CA LYS A 207 -25.47 -7.61 -11.72
C LYS A 207 -26.61 -6.72 -12.21
N GLU A 208 -27.52 -6.29 -11.31
CA GLU A 208 -28.69 -5.48 -11.64
C GLU A 208 -28.32 -4.01 -11.94
N VAL A 209 -27.21 -3.52 -11.36
CA VAL A 209 -26.76 -2.14 -11.51
C VAL A 209 -25.50 -2.00 -12.38
N GLN A 210 -24.94 -3.11 -12.84
CA GLN A 210 -23.71 -3.11 -13.62
C GLN A 210 -23.91 -2.44 -14.99
N ILE A 211 -23.10 -1.43 -15.29
CA ILE A 211 -23.02 -0.80 -16.61
C ILE A 211 -21.84 -1.44 -17.33
N PRO A 212 -22.08 -2.20 -18.42
CA PRO A 212 -20.99 -2.81 -19.18
C PRO A 212 -20.09 -1.74 -19.78
N VAL A 213 -18.79 -1.84 -19.51
CA VAL A 213 -17.77 -1.06 -20.22
C VAL A 213 -16.95 -2.06 -21.02
N GLU A 214 -17.12 -2.06 -22.33
CA GLU A 214 -16.43 -2.99 -23.23
C GLU A 214 -15.22 -2.31 -23.86
N PHE A 215 -14.09 -2.98 -23.82
CA PHE A 215 -12.91 -2.63 -24.59
C PHE A 215 -12.61 -3.73 -25.60
N PRO A 216 -12.09 -3.39 -26.79
CA PRO A 216 -11.50 -4.41 -27.66
C PRO A 216 -10.43 -5.18 -26.90
N GLU A 217 -10.29 -6.47 -27.18
CA GLU A 217 -9.36 -7.37 -26.51
C GLU A 217 -7.95 -6.75 -26.39
N GLY A 218 -7.39 -6.73 -25.18
CA GLY A 218 -6.06 -6.17 -24.87
C GLY A 218 -6.00 -4.64 -24.81
N HIS A 219 -7.04 -3.90 -25.13
CA HIS A 219 -7.04 -2.44 -25.16
C HIS A 219 -7.33 -1.79 -23.79
N GLU A 220 -7.78 -2.55 -22.81
CA GLU A 220 -7.97 -2.08 -21.42
C GLU A 220 -6.65 -1.81 -20.69
N HIS A 221 -5.53 -2.34 -21.20
CA HIS A 221 -4.16 -2.12 -20.70
C HIS A 221 -3.28 -1.48 -21.77
N PRO A 222 -3.36 -0.14 -21.99
CA PRO A 222 -2.78 0.53 -23.16
C PRO A 222 -1.29 0.32 -23.36
N LEU A 223 -0.53 0.24 -22.25
CA LEU A 223 0.94 0.20 -22.36
C LEU A 223 1.45 -1.14 -22.86
N LYS A 224 0.85 -2.28 -22.44
CA LYS A 224 1.39 -3.61 -22.74
C LYS A 224 0.35 -4.65 -23.13
N GLY A 225 -0.94 -4.35 -23.10
CA GLY A 225 -2.01 -5.32 -23.31
C GLY A 225 -2.22 -6.30 -22.15
N GLU A 226 -1.56 -6.08 -21.01
CA GLU A 226 -1.64 -6.92 -19.81
C GLU A 226 -1.57 -6.07 -18.54
N PRO A 227 -2.09 -6.55 -17.39
CA PRO A 227 -1.97 -5.89 -16.10
C PRO A 227 -0.51 -5.63 -15.71
N GLY A 228 -0.29 -4.63 -14.86
CA GLY A 228 1.02 -4.39 -14.27
C GLY A 228 1.41 -5.46 -13.26
N THR A 229 2.69 -5.51 -12.90
CA THR A 229 3.22 -6.42 -11.90
C THR A 229 3.48 -5.73 -10.56
N SER A 230 3.38 -6.47 -9.46
CA SER A 230 3.76 -5.99 -8.13
C SER A 230 5.18 -5.42 -8.08
N LYS A 231 6.12 -5.97 -8.87
CA LYS A 231 7.51 -5.48 -8.98
C LYS A 231 7.59 -4.08 -9.60
N GLN A 232 6.73 -3.75 -10.56
CA GLN A 232 6.69 -2.41 -11.16
C GLN A 232 6.27 -1.36 -10.14
N VAL A 233 5.28 -1.67 -9.29
CA VAL A 233 4.90 -0.81 -8.17
C VAL A 233 6.03 -0.70 -7.15
N ALA A 234 6.65 -1.82 -6.77
CA ALA A 234 7.77 -1.86 -5.82
C ALA A 234 8.97 -1.00 -6.28
N ASN A 235 9.25 -0.91 -7.57
CA ASN A 235 10.31 -0.04 -8.10
C ASN A 235 10.02 1.45 -7.85
N LEU A 236 8.77 1.89 -8.01
CA LEU A 236 8.36 3.26 -7.67
C LEU A 236 8.44 3.49 -6.16
N VAL A 237 7.97 2.53 -5.35
CA VAL A 237 8.03 2.63 -3.89
C VAL A 237 9.48 2.72 -3.42
N LEU A 238 10.41 1.95 -4.01
CA LEU A 238 11.85 2.06 -3.76
C LEU A 238 12.38 3.47 -4.05
N PHE A 239 12.03 4.05 -5.21
CA PHE A 239 12.42 5.44 -5.53
C PHE A 239 11.91 6.41 -4.47
N LEU A 240 10.62 6.34 -4.10
CA LEU A 240 10.02 7.22 -3.10
C LEU A 240 10.61 7.03 -1.70
N ALA A 241 11.08 5.83 -1.37
CA ALA A 241 11.74 5.50 -0.12
C ALA A 241 13.17 6.05 -0.05
N SER A 242 13.85 6.15 -1.18
CA SER A 242 15.27 6.54 -1.29
C SER A 242 15.50 8.06 -1.19
N ASP A 243 16.75 8.45 -1.02
CA ASP A 243 17.18 9.85 -0.97
C ASP A 243 17.08 10.54 -2.34
N GLU A 244 16.93 9.78 -3.45
CA GLU A 244 16.66 10.34 -4.79
C GLU A 244 15.33 11.10 -4.83
N ALA A 245 14.36 10.72 -4.00
CA ALA A 245 13.08 11.41 -3.85
C ALA A 245 13.09 12.48 -2.75
N SER A 246 14.25 13.00 -2.35
CA SER A 246 14.43 13.91 -1.19
C SER A 246 13.57 15.18 -1.24
N HIS A 247 13.11 15.60 -2.40
CA HIS A 247 12.24 16.76 -2.58
C HIS A 247 10.82 16.39 -3.07
N VAL A 248 10.44 15.11 -3.00
CA VAL A 248 9.13 14.61 -3.42
C VAL A 248 8.29 14.31 -2.17
N THR A 249 7.26 15.12 -1.92
CA THR A 249 6.32 14.94 -0.81
C THR A 249 4.94 15.51 -1.17
N GLY A 250 3.88 14.95 -0.58
CA GLY A 250 2.49 15.39 -0.78
C GLY A 250 1.91 15.03 -2.15
N THR A 251 2.58 14.19 -2.93
CA THR A 251 2.13 13.80 -4.25
C THR A 251 1.49 12.42 -4.29
N ARG A 252 0.72 12.19 -5.35
CA ARG A 252 0.22 10.87 -5.74
C ARG A 252 0.80 10.52 -7.12
N ILE A 253 1.31 9.32 -7.27
CA ILE A 253 1.91 8.86 -8.51
C ILE A 253 1.17 7.61 -8.99
N TYR A 254 0.70 7.65 -10.24
CA TYR A 254 -0.02 6.55 -10.86
C TYR A 254 0.96 5.52 -11.44
N VAL A 255 0.64 4.24 -11.24
CA VAL A 255 1.36 3.09 -11.80
C VAL A 255 0.32 2.17 -12.42
N ASP A 256 -0.18 2.56 -13.59
CA ASP A 256 -1.38 2.00 -14.18
C ASP A 256 -1.29 1.77 -15.70
N GLY A 257 -0.11 1.93 -16.29
CA GLY A 257 0.07 1.74 -17.73
C GLY A 257 -0.89 2.57 -18.60
N ALA A 258 -1.32 3.74 -18.11
CA ALA A 258 -2.31 4.63 -18.73
C ALA A 258 -3.77 4.11 -18.69
N GLU A 259 -4.06 3.02 -17.98
CA GLU A 259 -5.42 2.45 -17.84
C GLU A 259 -6.44 3.51 -17.38
N SER A 260 -6.08 4.30 -16.36
CA SER A 260 -6.98 5.33 -15.82
C SER A 260 -7.30 6.47 -16.77
N LEU A 261 -6.54 6.62 -17.86
CA LEU A 261 -6.81 7.64 -18.88
C LEU A 261 -7.91 7.22 -19.88
N LEU A 262 -8.24 5.93 -19.92
CA LEU A 262 -9.32 5.42 -20.76
C LEU A 262 -10.71 5.59 -20.12
N ARG A 263 -10.75 5.71 -18.80
CA ARG A 263 -11.99 5.65 -18.01
C ARG A 263 -12.22 6.88 -17.13
N GLY A 264 -11.27 7.81 -17.11
CA GLY A 264 -11.29 9.01 -16.26
C GLY A 264 -11.83 10.25 -16.93
#